data_b23927d8a6da6332f45c510478259445
#
_entry.id   b23927d8a6da6332f45c510478259445
#
_cell.length_a   1.000
_cell.length_b   1.000
_cell.length_c   1.000
_cell.angle_alpha   90.00
_cell.angle_beta   90.00
_cell.angle_gamma   90.00
#
_symmetry.space_group_name_H-M   'P 1'
#
loop_
_entity.id
_entity.type
_entity.pdbx_description
1 polymer ?
#
loop_
_entity_poly.entity_id
_entity_poly.type
_entity_poly.pdbx_seq_one_letter_code
_entity_poly.pdbx_strand_id
1 'polypeptide(L)'
;MKKRDQAICFLVVFLAAGTLISCGRSREVEQDAEARVEEAFTENGITDFEKMDLSAYEQQAGVALADDYVSYHFFYESDGLAIEAYLGAPRELLEQKKPSDCLIYNHGGNGDYGALEGVETTFYAYQYQTICVASNYRGCGKSEGTDTFGGQDVDDVIHLIDLCEKMPFIEGDHINMLGVSRGGMMTYEALRADDRIHRAVVVSGLADSFMEYEERADMVSLAKRMWRRSASGFWNS
;
A
#
# COMPACT_ATOMS: atom_id res chain seq x y z
N MET A 1 41.74 -40.29 28.30
CA MET A 1 40.57 -40.47 27.40
C MET A 1 39.24 -39.91 27.93
N LYS A 2 39.08 -39.59 29.22
CA LYS A 2 37.75 -39.12 29.75
C LYS A 2 37.49 -37.59 29.70
N LYS A 3 38.47 -36.76 29.36
CA LYS A 3 38.28 -35.28 29.31
C LYS A 3 37.91 -34.71 27.95
N ARG A 4 38.11 -35.46 26.86
CA ARG A 4 37.78 -34.95 25.48
C ARG A 4 36.32 -35.16 25.15
N ASP A 5 35.69 -36.21 25.63
CA ASP A 5 34.29 -36.55 25.31
C ASP A 5 33.27 -35.64 26.03
N GLN A 6 33.65 -35.09 27.21
CA GLN A 6 32.78 -34.15 27.90
C GLN A 6 32.75 -32.75 27.25
N ALA A 7 33.83 -32.32 26.58
CA ALA A 7 33.87 -31.02 25.90
C ALA A 7 33.02 -30.99 24.62
N ILE A 8 32.93 -32.15 23.92
CA ILE A 8 32.14 -32.25 22.69
C ILE A 8 30.62 -32.29 23.01
N CYS A 9 30.23 -32.96 24.12
CA CYS A 9 28.82 -32.98 24.52
C CYS A 9 28.27 -31.58 24.93
N PHE A 10 29.11 -30.74 25.57
CA PHE A 10 28.71 -29.39 25.92
C PHE A 10 28.58 -28.46 24.72
N LEU A 11 29.43 -28.64 23.69
CA LEU A 11 29.40 -27.81 22.47
C LEU A 11 28.16 -28.11 21.60
N VAL A 12 27.74 -29.38 21.53
CA VAL A 12 26.54 -29.80 20.77
C VAL A 12 25.24 -29.33 21.44
N VAL A 13 25.20 -29.34 22.79
CA VAL A 13 24.03 -28.86 23.53
C VAL A 13 23.87 -27.33 23.43
N PHE A 14 24.98 -26.57 23.40
CA PHE A 14 24.94 -25.12 23.21
C PHE A 14 24.54 -24.73 21.77
N LEU A 15 24.96 -25.47 20.76
CA LEU A 15 24.53 -25.25 19.36
C LEU A 15 23.06 -25.59 19.15
N ALA A 16 22.57 -26.69 19.76
CA ALA A 16 21.16 -27.05 19.66
C ALA A 16 20.23 -26.07 20.40
N ALA A 17 20.67 -25.55 21.56
CA ALA A 17 19.90 -24.55 22.28
C ALA A 17 19.90 -23.17 21.56
N GLY A 18 21.00 -22.79 20.91
CA GLY A 18 21.07 -21.55 20.13
C GLY A 18 20.18 -21.54 18.89
N THR A 19 20.06 -22.66 18.20
CA THR A 19 19.21 -22.79 17.01
C THR A 19 17.71 -22.84 17.37
N LEU A 20 17.34 -23.44 18.50
CA LEU A 20 15.94 -23.48 18.96
C LEU A 20 15.46 -22.10 19.44
N ILE A 21 16.32 -21.31 20.08
CA ILE A 21 15.99 -19.95 20.51
C ILE A 21 15.85 -19.02 19.31
N SER A 22 16.67 -19.19 18.27
CA SER A 22 16.56 -18.39 17.03
C SER A 22 15.25 -18.69 16.27
N CYS A 23 14.86 -19.95 16.17
CA CYS A 23 13.64 -20.35 15.47
C CYS A 23 12.36 -19.95 16.21
N GLY A 24 12.36 -20.01 17.57
CA GLY A 24 11.24 -19.57 18.39
C GLY A 24 11.07 -18.04 18.38
N ARG A 25 12.18 -17.31 18.39
CA ARG A 25 12.15 -15.84 18.38
C ARG A 25 11.60 -15.29 17.04
N SER A 26 12.01 -15.88 15.93
CA SER A 26 11.49 -15.47 14.59
C SER A 26 9.98 -15.68 14.46
N ARG A 27 9.46 -16.74 15.05
CA ARG A 27 8.04 -17.09 14.98
C ARG A 27 7.15 -16.19 15.85
N GLU A 28 7.61 -15.82 17.05
CA GLU A 28 6.90 -14.90 17.94
C GLU A 28 6.88 -13.48 17.37
N VAL A 29 7.99 -13.06 16.73
CA VAL A 29 8.13 -11.76 16.08
C VAL A 29 7.20 -11.69 14.86
N GLU A 30 7.11 -12.74 14.05
CA GLU A 30 6.20 -12.82 12.91
C GLU A 30 4.73 -12.68 13.30
N GLN A 31 4.30 -13.30 14.39
CA GLN A 31 2.94 -13.17 14.92
C GLN A 31 2.63 -11.75 15.40
N ASP A 32 3.61 -11.05 15.96
CA ASP A 32 3.41 -9.70 16.50
C ASP A 32 3.16 -8.66 15.38
N ALA A 33 3.89 -8.71 14.26
CA ALA A 33 3.71 -7.80 13.13
C ALA A 33 2.31 -7.91 12.50
N GLU A 34 1.85 -9.13 12.24
CA GLU A 34 0.54 -9.39 11.66
C GLU A 34 -0.58 -9.00 12.63
N ALA A 35 -0.46 -9.42 13.89
CA ALA A 35 -1.43 -9.07 14.93
C ALA A 35 -1.61 -7.55 15.06
N ARG A 36 -0.53 -6.77 14.96
CA ARG A 36 -0.61 -5.29 15.01
C ARG A 36 -1.34 -4.69 13.83
N VAL A 37 -1.15 -5.22 12.62
CA VAL A 37 -1.90 -4.75 11.43
C VAL A 37 -3.37 -5.11 11.56
N GLU A 38 -3.69 -6.34 11.91
CA GLU A 38 -5.07 -6.83 12.03
C GLU A 38 -5.83 -6.14 13.17
N GLU A 39 -5.16 -5.88 14.30
CA GLU A 39 -5.72 -5.09 15.39
C GLU A 39 -6.01 -3.65 14.93
N ALA A 40 -5.05 -2.99 14.27
CA ALA A 40 -5.22 -1.63 13.76
C ALA A 40 -6.35 -1.56 12.71
N PHE A 41 -6.48 -2.54 11.83
CA PHE A 41 -7.59 -2.63 10.89
C PHE A 41 -8.92 -2.73 11.61
N THR A 42 -9.04 -3.66 12.57
CA THR A 42 -10.26 -3.89 13.34
C THR A 42 -10.67 -2.64 14.14
N GLU A 43 -9.73 -1.97 14.82
CA GLU A 43 -9.97 -0.75 15.58
C GLU A 43 -10.44 0.42 14.70
N ASN A 44 -10.06 0.43 13.42
CA ASN A 44 -10.49 1.43 12.44
C ASN A 44 -11.69 0.99 11.58
N GLY A 45 -12.39 -0.09 11.99
CA GLY A 45 -13.61 -0.54 11.33
C GLY A 45 -13.38 -1.29 10.01
N ILE A 46 -12.14 -1.62 9.68
CA ILE A 46 -11.81 -2.49 8.54
C ILE A 46 -12.07 -3.93 8.97
N THR A 47 -13.05 -4.57 8.36
CA THR A 47 -13.46 -5.95 8.66
C THR A 47 -13.27 -6.90 7.49
N ASP A 48 -13.09 -6.34 6.28
CA ASP A 48 -12.83 -7.09 5.05
C ASP A 48 -11.35 -6.90 4.67
N PHE A 49 -10.51 -7.81 5.13
CA PHE A 49 -9.09 -7.82 4.84
C PHE A 49 -8.54 -9.24 4.76
N GLU A 50 -7.51 -9.42 3.96
CA GLU A 50 -6.80 -10.70 3.83
C GLU A 50 -5.29 -10.47 3.69
N LYS A 51 -4.51 -11.36 4.31
CA LYS A 51 -3.06 -11.44 4.07
C LYS A 51 -2.80 -11.99 2.69
N MET A 52 -1.94 -11.34 1.93
CA MET A 52 -1.58 -11.76 0.57
C MET A 52 -0.41 -12.77 0.59
N ASP A 53 -0.50 -13.74 -0.30
CA ASP A 53 0.60 -14.67 -0.59
C ASP A 53 1.58 -14.03 -1.58
N LEU A 54 2.82 -13.81 -1.13
CA LEU A 54 3.88 -13.20 -1.94
C LEU A 54 4.66 -14.20 -2.79
N SER A 55 4.39 -15.51 -2.68
CA SER A 55 5.19 -16.57 -3.31
C SER A 55 5.28 -16.46 -4.84
N ALA A 56 4.20 -16.10 -5.50
CA ALA A 56 4.17 -15.88 -6.94
C ALA A 56 5.03 -14.70 -7.37
N TYR A 57 5.00 -13.61 -6.61
CA TYR A 57 5.81 -12.43 -6.85
C TYR A 57 7.29 -12.70 -6.61
N GLU A 58 7.64 -13.41 -5.54
CA GLU A 58 9.02 -13.82 -5.23
C GLU A 58 9.63 -14.63 -6.37
N GLN A 59 8.86 -15.58 -6.91
CA GLN A 59 9.29 -16.40 -8.03
C GLN A 59 9.55 -15.56 -9.30
N GLN A 60 8.71 -14.57 -9.58
CA GLN A 60 8.84 -13.71 -10.74
C GLN A 60 9.98 -12.68 -10.57
N ALA A 61 10.09 -12.08 -9.42
CA ALA A 61 11.07 -11.02 -9.13
C ALA A 61 12.47 -11.56 -8.79
N GLY A 62 12.57 -12.83 -8.39
CA GLY A 62 13.81 -13.47 -7.95
C GLY A 62 14.33 -12.95 -6.61
N VAL A 63 13.44 -12.46 -5.75
CA VAL A 63 13.74 -11.96 -4.41
C VAL A 63 12.90 -12.70 -3.38
N ALA A 64 13.47 -12.98 -2.20
CA ALA A 64 12.73 -13.55 -1.07
C ALA A 64 12.17 -12.39 -0.23
N LEU A 65 10.86 -12.34 -0.05
CA LEU A 65 10.14 -11.28 0.65
C LEU A 65 9.24 -11.80 1.77
N ALA A 66 8.70 -13.01 1.64
CA ALA A 66 7.67 -13.53 2.52
C ALA A 66 8.07 -13.61 4.00
N ASP A 67 9.36 -13.79 4.29
CA ASP A 67 9.88 -13.85 5.65
C ASP A 67 10.07 -12.44 6.28
N ASP A 68 10.38 -11.44 5.45
CA ASP A 68 10.77 -10.10 5.90
C ASP A 68 9.68 -9.04 5.66
N TYR A 69 8.63 -9.36 4.88
CA TYR A 69 7.56 -8.44 4.53
C TYR A 69 6.19 -9.03 4.81
N VAL A 70 5.24 -8.14 5.09
CA VAL A 70 3.82 -8.47 5.10
C VAL A 70 3.11 -7.71 3.98
N SER A 71 2.05 -8.31 3.44
CA SER A 71 1.19 -7.68 2.46
C SER A 71 -0.26 -7.99 2.78
N TYR A 72 -1.11 -6.96 2.72
CA TYR A 72 -2.55 -7.08 2.97
C TYR A 72 -3.34 -6.43 1.85
N HIS A 73 -4.43 -7.08 1.49
CA HIS A 73 -5.54 -6.55 0.72
C HIS A 73 -6.67 -6.21 1.69
N PHE A 74 -7.33 -5.07 1.54
CA PHE A 74 -8.41 -4.65 2.41
C PHE A 74 -9.33 -3.64 1.73
N PHE A 75 -10.49 -3.38 2.37
CA PHE A 75 -11.38 -2.30 1.96
C PHE A 75 -11.53 -1.28 3.08
N TYR A 76 -11.52 0.01 2.72
CA TYR A 76 -11.82 1.12 3.63
C TYR A 76 -13.00 1.94 3.12
N GLU A 77 -13.62 2.69 4.00
CA GLU A 77 -14.77 3.54 3.67
C GLU A 77 -14.30 4.90 3.15
N SER A 78 -14.86 5.36 2.03
CA SER A 78 -14.69 6.70 1.48
C SER A 78 -16.02 7.17 0.89
N ASP A 79 -16.62 8.21 1.49
CA ASP A 79 -17.92 8.77 1.10
C ASP A 79 -19.06 7.74 1.03
N GLY A 80 -19.06 6.75 1.92
CA GLY A 80 -20.04 5.67 1.93
C GLY A 80 -19.78 4.58 0.90
N LEU A 81 -18.64 4.58 0.24
CA LEU A 81 -18.19 3.56 -0.71
C LEU A 81 -17.10 2.67 -0.10
N ALA A 82 -17.10 1.39 -0.43
CA ALA A 82 -16.02 0.47 -0.13
C ALA A 82 -14.92 0.63 -1.18
N ILE A 83 -13.75 1.10 -0.76
CA ILE A 83 -12.61 1.35 -1.62
C ILE A 83 -11.53 0.30 -1.37
N GLU A 84 -11.16 -0.42 -2.41
CA GLU A 84 -10.11 -1.44 -2.41
C GLU A 84 -8.74 -0.82 -2.17
N ALA A 85 -7.97 -1.40 -1.26
CA ALA A 85 -6.65 -0.91 -0.89
C ALA A 85 -5.69 -2.05 -0.54
N TYR A 86 -4.41 -1.70 -0.53
CA TYR A 86 -3.31 -2.61 -0.25
C TYR A 86 -2.31 -1.97 0.70
N LEU A 87 -1.72 -2.79 1.58
CA LEU A 87 -0.62 -2.40 2.46
C LEU A 87 0.53 -3.38 2.24
N GLY A 88 1.73 -2.87 2.03
CA GLY A 88 2.98 -3.63 2.04
C GLY A 88 3.96 -3.01 3.03
N ALA A 89 4.61 -3.81 3.88
CA ALA A 89 5.53 -3.28 4.88
C ALA A 89 6.65 -4.26 5.25
N PRO A 90 7.87 -3.76 5.54
CA PRO A 90 8.86 -4.55 6.26
C PRO A 90 8.32 -4.94 7.65
N ARG A 91 8.46 -6.20 8.03
CA ARG A 91 8.04 -6.68 9.38
C ARG A 91 8.70 -5.90 10.49
N GLU A 92 10.00 -5.61 10.34
CA GLU A 92 10.77 -4.85 11.32
C GLU A 92 10.12 -3.49 11.66
N LEU A 93 9.55 -2.80 10.67
CA LEU A 93 8.88 -1.51 10.89
C LEU A 93 7.57 -1.65 11.64
N LEU A 94 6.87 -2.76 11.46
CA LEU A 94 5.62 -3.04 12.17
C LEU A 94 5.85 -3.51 13.61
N GLU A 95 6.98 -4.16 13.88
CA GLU A 95 7.33 -4.70 15.20
C GLU A 95 7.96 -3.68 16.13
N GLN A 96 8.57 -2.64 15.58
CA GLN A 96 9.17 -1.59 16.39
C GLN A 96 8.12 -0.76 17.13
N LYS A 97 8.46 -0.26 18.33
CA LYS A 97 7.54 0.55 19.14
C LYS A 97 7.33 1.95 18.59
N LYS A 98 8.28 2.46 17.81
CA LYS A 98 8.21 3.80 17.22
C LYS A 98 7.49 3.73 15.88
N PRO A 99 6.52 4.64 15.61
CA PRO A 99 5.93 4.76 14.29
C PRO A 99 6.97 5.06 13.21
N SER A 100 6.66 4.71 11.96
CA SER A 100 7.53 4.86 10.80
C SER A 100 6.90 5.74 9.74
N ASP A 101 7.73 6.26 8.84
CA ASP A 101 7.27 6.95 7.64
C ASP A 101 6.36 6.04 6.82
N CYS A 102 5.35 6.64 6.18
CA CYS A 102 4.45 5.97 5.25
C CYS A 102 4.60 6.56 3.84
N LEU A 103 4.53 5.71 2.84
CA LEU A 103 4.42 6.07 1.44
C LEU A 103 3.03 5.71 0.92
N ILE A 104 2.24 6.70 0.51
CA ILE A 104 1.03 6.47 -0.26
C ILE A 104 1.41 6.46 -1.74
N TYR A 105 1.15 5.33 -2.41
CA TYR A 105 1.38 5.18 -3.85
C TYR A 105 0.09 5.44 -4.63
N ASN A 106 0.11 6.48 -5.44
CA ASN A 106 -0.97 6.83 -6.35
C ASN A 106 -0.69 6.25 -7.74
N HIS A 107 -1.46 5.22 -8.13
CA HIS A 107 -1.26 4.48 -9.36
C HIS A 107 -1.75 5.24 -10.60
N GLY A 108 -1.22 4.87 -11.75
CA GLY A 108 -1.66 5.36 -13.04
C GLY A 108 -2.85 4.58 -13.59
N GLY A 109 -3.23 4.88 -14.84
CA GLY A 109 -4.28 4.15 -15.53
C GLY A 109 -5.67 4.76 -15.37
N ASN A 110 -6.70 3.97 -15.72
CA ASN A 110 -8.09 4.44 -15.79
C ASN A 110 -9.04 3.23 -15.72
N GLY A 111 -9.97 3.24 -14.77
CA GLY A 111 -10.83 2.10 -14.50
C GLY A 111 -9.97 0.88 -14.15
N ASP A 112 -10.25 -0.25 -14.80
CA ASP A 112 -9.49 -1.50 -14.56
C ASP A 112 -8.10 -1.50 -15.20
N TYR A 113 -7.79 -0.57 -16.11
CA TYR A 113 -6.46 -0.46 -16.69
C TYR A 113 -5.49 0.19 -15.72
N GLY A 114 -4.53 -0.59 -15.24
CA GLY A 114 -3.53 -0.15 -14.25
C GLY A 114 -4.04 -0.23 -12.81
N ALA A 115 -5.18 -0.89 -12.57
CA ALA A 115 -5.61 -1.24 -11.23
C ALA A 115 -4.53 -2.07 -10.52
N LEU A 116 -4.38 -1.83 -9.22
CA LEU A 116 -3.40 -2.51 -8.39
C LEU A 116 -3.82 -3.96 -8.11
N GLU A 117 -2.83 -4.84 -7.98
CA GLU A 117 -2.99 -6.22 -7.56
C GLU A 117 -2.33 -6.48 -6.18
N GLY A 118 -1.74 -5.43 -5.57
CA GLY A 118 -1.13 -5.44 -4.24
C GLY A 118 0.37 -5.74 -4.23
N VAL A 119 0.92 -6.30 -5.29
CA VAL A 119 2.37 -6.53 -5.41
C VAL A 119 3.15 -5.21 -5.45
N GLU A 120 2.53 -4.15 -5.96
CA GLU A 120 3.12 -2.82 -6.08
C GLU A 120 3.45 -2.21 -4.73
N THR A 121 2.56 -2.36 -3.74
CA THR A 121 2.82 -1.85 -2.39
C THR A 121 3.98 -2.56 -1.74
N THR A 122 4.06 -3.88 -1.88
CA THR A 122 5.19 -4.67 -1.38
C THR A 122 6.48 -4.35 -2.12
N PHE A 123 6.42 -4.14 -3.44
CA PHE A 123 7.57 -3.71 -4.22
C PHE A 123 8.12 -2.36 -3.74
N TYR A 124 7.26 -1.36 -3.53
CA TYR A 124 7.69 -0.05 -3.04
C TYR A 124 8.13 -0.10 -1.58
N ALA A 125 7.49 -0.92 -0.74
CA ALA A 125 7.94 -1.17 0.62
C ALA A 125 9.37 -1.75 0.65
N TYR A 126 9.66 -2.71 -0.22
CA TYR A 126 11.00 -3.28 -0.40
C TYR A 126 11.98 -2.26 -0.95
N GLN A 127 11.63 -1.54 -2.00
CA GLN A 127 12.50 -0.60 -2.69
C GLN A 127 12.93 0.58 -1.80
N TYR A 128 12.02 1.07 -0.96
CA TYR A 128 12.22 2.27 -0.15
C TYR A 128 12.36 1.99 1.34
N GLN A 129 12.26 0.72 1.76
CA GLN A 129 12.32 0.31 3.17
C GLN A 129 11.35 1.10 4.05
N THR A 130 10.09 1.20 3.62
CA THR A 130 9.03 1.98 4.24
C THR A 130 7.72 1.20 4.27
N ILE A 131 6.76 1.64 5.07
CA ILE A 131 5.38 1.17 4.95
C ILE A 131 4.79 1.80 3.70
N CYS A 132 4.22 1.01 2.80
CA CYS A 132 3.56 1.50 1.59
C CYS A 132 2.09 1.13 1.61
N VAL A 133 1.23 2.11 1.34
CA VAL A 133 -0.23 1.93 1.23
C VAL A 133 -0.68 2.50 -0.12
N ALA A 134 -1.64 1.86 -0.75
CA ALA A 134 -2.22 2.33 -2.00
C ALA A 134 -3.67 1.91 -2.11
N SER A 135 -4.49 2.70 -2.79
CA SER A 135 -5.88 2.32 -3.10
C SER A 135 -6.13 2.24 -4.59
N ASN A 136 -7.02 1.35 -4.98
CA ASN A 136 -7.74 1.42 -6.23
C ASN A 136 -8.86 2.46 -6.06
N TYR A 137 -8.74 3.62 -6.69
CA TYR A 137 -9.73 4.70 -6.54
C TYR A 137 -11.15 4.21 -6.87
N ARG A 138 -12.18 4.94 -6.44
CA ARG A 138 -13.58 4.60 -6.77
C ARG A 138 -13.76 4.29 -8.26
N GLY A 139 -14.47 3.21 -8.56
CA GLY A 139 -14.69 2.73 -9.91
C GLY A 139 -13.48 2.08 -10.59
N CYS A 140 -12.40 1.78 -9.85
CA CYS A 140 -11.22 1.02 -10.30
C CYS A 140 -11.10 -0.28 -9.50
N GLY A 141 -10.64 -1.36 -10.15
CA GLY A 141 -10.50 -2.67 -9.51
C GLY A 141 -11.83 -3.15 -8.92
N LYS A 142 -11.80 -3.52 -7.63
CA LYS A 142 -13.01 -3.94 -6.89
C LYS A 142 -13.65 -2.79 -6.09
N SER A 143 -13.15 -1.55 -6.22
CA SER A 143 -13.72 -0.39 -5.55
C SER A 143 -15.10 -0.07 -6.07
N GLU A 144 -16.01 0.28 -5.17
CA GLU A 144 -17.33 0.79 -5.53
C GLU A 144 -17.26 2.18 -6.19
N GLY A 145 -18.39 2.66 -6.69
CA GLY A 145 -18.53 4.00 -7.26
C GLY A 145 -18.16 4.10 -8.72
N THR A 146 -17.73 5.28 -9.14
CA THR A 146 -17.41 5.59 -10.54
C THR A 146 -16.14 6.41 -10.63
N ASP A 147 -15.22 5.99 -11.49
CA ASP A 147 -13.99 6.72 -11.79
C ASP A 147 -14.30 8.08 -12.44
N THR A 148 -13.83 9.15 -11.82
CA THR A 148 -14.02 10.54 -12.27
C THR A 148 -12.71 11.19 -12.76
N PHE A 149 -11.59 10.45 -12.72
CA PHE A 149 -10.28 10.85 -13.24
C PHE A 149 -9.78 12.21 -12.70
N GLY A 150 -9.62 12.30 -11.38
CA GLY A 150 -9.17 13.52 -10.69
C GLY A 150 -10.31 14.41 -10.21
N GLY A 151 -11.53 13.85 -10.12
CA GLY A 151 -12.68 14.46 -9.46
C GLY A 151 -12.84 13.95 -8.02
N GLN A 152 -13.98 13.32 -7.73
CA GLN A 152 -14.28 12.77 -6.42
C GLN A 152 -13.36 11.62 -5.99
N ASP A 153 -12.68 10.97 -6.90
CA ASP A 153 -11.66 9.96 -6.64
C ASP A 153 -10.42 10.52 -5.91
N VAL A 154 -10.23 11.83 -5.87
CA VAL A 154 -9.23 12.49 -5.00
C VAL A 154 -9.59 12.34 -3.52
N ASP A 155 -10.89 12.34 -3.18
CA ASP A 155 -11.36 12.16 -1.81
C ASP A 155 -10.95 10.78 -1.25
N ASP A 156 -10.86 9.75 -2.11
CA ASP A 156 -10.37 8.43 -1.71
C ASP A 156 -8.91 8.47 -1.23
N VAL A 157 -8.08 9.30 -1.87
CA VAL A 157 -6.69 9.52 -1.42
C VAL A 157 -6.65 10.27 -0.08
N ILE A 158 -7.52 11.26 0.12
CA ILE A 158 -7.60 12.01 1.37
C ILE A 158 -8.08 11.11 2.52
N HIS A 159 -9.13 10.31 2.30
CA HIS A 159 -9.60 9.36 3.31
C HIS A 159 -8.58 8.24 3.60
N LEU A 160 -7.72 7.90 2.62
CA LEU A 160 -6.60 7.00 2.87
C LEU A 160 -5.53 7.65 3.77
N ILE A 161 -5.29 8.97 3.67
CA ILE A 161 -4.46 9.71 4.63
C ILE A 161 -5.08 9.62 6.03
N ASP A 162 -6.39 9.88 6.15
CA ASP A 162 -7.12 9.79 7.43
C ASP A 162 -7.00 8.41 8.08
N LEU A 163 -7.00 7.36 7.27
CA LEU A 163 -6.79 6.00 7.74
C LEU A 163 -5.34 5.77 8.19
N CYS A 164 -4.37 6.21 7.39
CA CYS A 164 -2.94 6.07 7.72
C CYS A 164 -2.58 6.75 9.06
N GLU A 165 -3.11 7.93 9.35
CA GLU A 165 -2.89 8.62 10.61
C GLU A 165 -3.42 7.86 11.84
N LYS A 166 -4.42 7.01 11.67
CA LYS A 166 -4.98 6.18 12.74
C LYS A 166 -4.22 4.88 12.97
N MET A 167 -3.31 4.51 12.08
CA MET A 167 -2.51 3.30 12.22
C MET A 167 -1.38 3.51 13.23
N PRO A 168 -1.27 2.74 14.32
CA PRO A 168 -0.33 2.99 15.41
C PRO A 168 1.15 2.79 15.04
N PHE A 169 1.42 2.26 13.88
CA PHE A 169 2.75 2.02 13.33
C PHE A 169 3.15 3.05 12.25
N ILE A 170 2.27 4.01 11.91
CA ILE A 170 2.55 5.09 10.95
C ILE A 170 2.75 6.41 11.72
N GLU A 171 3.80 7.15 11.38
CA GLU A 171 4.04 8.51 11.87
C GLU A 171 3.20 9.49 11.04
N GLY A 172 2.12 10.02 11.63
CA GLY A 172 1.14 10.84 10.92
C GLY A 172 1.73 12.08 10.24
N ASP A 173 2.74 12.70 10.85
CA ASP A 173 3.44 13.87 10.28
C ASP A 173 4.41 13.50 9.13
N HIS A 174 4.57 12.22 8.83
CA HIS A 174 5.52 11.70 7.85
C HIS A 174 4.85 10.84 6.77
N ILE A 175 3.67 11.24 6.30
CA ILE A 175 3.00 10.64 5.16
C ILE A 175 3.55 11.25 3.88
N ASN A 176 4.18 10.41 3.05
CA ASN A 176 4.77 10.79 1.78
C ASN A 176 3.93 10.24 0.62
N MET A 177 4.04 10.84 -0.57
CA MET A 177 3.34 10.37 -1.75
C MET A 177 4.26 10.10 -2.93
N LEU A 178 3.95 9.06 -3.69
CA LEU A 178 4.53 8.78 -5.01
C LEU A 178 3.40 8.62 -6.02
N GLY A 179 3.30 9.53 -6.98
CA GLY A 179 2.31 9.45 -8.04
C GLY A 179 2.92 9.18 -9.40
N VAL A 180 2.36 8.23 -10.14
CA VAL A 180 2.82 7.87 -11.48
C VAL A 180 1.72 8.11 -12.51
N SER A 181 2.02 8.85 -13.60
CA SER A 181 1.06 9.15 -14.68
C SER A 181 -0.19 9.85 -14.12
N ARG A 182 -1.41 9.27 -14.28
CA ARG A 182 -2.62 9.74 -13.61
C ARG A 182 -2.42 9.93 -12.11
N GLY A 183 -1.74 9.00 -11.44
CA GLY A 183 -1.44 9.11 -10.01
C GLY A 183 -0.61 10.35 -9.66
N GLY A 184 0.16 10.87 -10.61
CA GLY A 184 0.81 12.17 -10.46
C GLY A 184 -0.19 13.33 -10.40
N MET A 185 -1.23 13.31 -11.24
CA MET A 185 -2.34 14.27 -11.17
C MET A 185 -3.09 14.14 -9.83
N MET A 186 -3.42 12.91 -9.41
CA MET A 186 -4.03 12.64 -8.11
C MET A 186 -3.19 13.21 -6.95
N THR A 187 -1.86 13.07 -7.04
CA THR A 187 -0.92 13.64 -6.06
C THR A 187 -0.95 15.18 -6.07
N TYR A 188 -1.01 15.83 -7.22
CA TYR A 188 -1.15 17.30 -7.28
C TYR A 188 -2.46 17.78 -6.68
N GLU A 189 -3.57 17.11 -6.97
CA GLU A 189 -4.87 17.45 -6.39
C GLU A 189 -4.92 17.18 -4.88
N ALA A 190 -4.33 16.09 -4.40
CA ALA A 190 -4.20 15.81 -2.98
C ALA A 190 -3.36 16.89 -2.26
N LEU A 191 -2.21 17.30 -2.80
CA LEU A 191 -1.38 18.40 -2.26
C LEU A 191 -2.12 19.74 -2.21
N ARG A 192 -3.06 19.97 -3.11
CA ARG A 192 -3.90 21.17 -3.11
C ARG A 192 -4.99 21.11 -2.03
N ALA A 193 -5.47 19.91 -1.73
CA ALA A 193 -6.61 19.68 -0.83
C ALA A 193 -6.19 19.46 0.63
N ASP A 194 -4.96 18.96 0.88
CA ASP A 194 -4.52 18.48 2.19
C ASP A 194 -3.06 18.88 2.47
N ASP A 195 -2.81 19.49 3.61
CA ASP A 195 -1.50 19.98 4.04
C ASP A 195 -0.71 18.96 4.89
N ARG A 196 -1.27 17.78 5.17
CA ARG A 196 -0.62 16.69 5.93
C ARG A 196 0.42 15.91 5.11
N ILE A 197 0.49 16.13 3.81
CA ILE A 197 1.44 15.44 2.93
C ILE A 197 2.84 16.01 3.14
N HIS A 198 3.73 15.23 3.76
CA HIS A 198 5.07 15.69 4.14
C HIS A 198 5.98 15.90 2.91
N ARG A 199 5.98 14.95 1.97
CA ARG A 199 6.74 15.02 0.71
C ARG A 199 5.99 14.30 -0.39
N ALA A 200 6.18 14.77 -1.63
CA ALA A 200 5.62 14.10 -2.79
C ALA A 200 6.64 14.01 -3.93
N VAL A 201 6.58 12.90 -4.64
CA VAL A 201 7.32 12.67 -5.88
C VAL A 201 6.32 12.32 -6.98
N VAL A 202 6.44 12.97 -8.12
CA VAL A 202 5.60 12.71 -9.27
C VAL A 202 6.45 12.27 -10.45
N VAL A 203 6.08 11.14 -11.05
CA VAL A 203 6.73 10.57 -12.23
C VAL A 203 5.77 10.59 -13.40
N SER A 204 6.11 11.34 -14.45
CA SER A 204 5.30 11.47 -15.67
C SER A 204 3.84 11.86 -15.40
N GLY A 205 3.61 12.73 -14.39
CA GLY A 205 2.28 13.15 -13.99
C GLY A 205 1.64 14.08 -15.01
N LEU A 206 0.31 14.02 -15.11
CA LEU A 206 -0.49 14.96 -15.89
C LEU A 206 -0.52 16.31 -15.18
N ALA A 207 0.32 17.24 -15.57
CA ALA A 207 0.44 18.56 -14.95
C ALA A 207 -0.49 19.61 -15.60
N ASP A 208 -0.85 19.43 -16.87
CA ASP A 208 -1.76 20.30 -17.62
C ASP A 208 -2.67 19.47 -18.54
N SER A 209 -3.91 19.30 -18.09
CA SER A 209 -4.92 18.53 -18.83
C SER A 209 -5.31 19.17 -20.16
N PHE A 210 -5.16 20.49 -20.31
CA PHE A 210 -5.48 21.19 -21.57
C PHE A 210 -4.40 20.95 -22.62
N MET A 211 -3.13 21.05 -22.25
CA MET A 211 -2.02 20.74 -23.16
C MET A 211 -2.07 19.27 -23.60
N GLU A 212 -2.28 18.33 -22.67
CA GLU A 212 -2.43 16.91 -23.01
C GLU A 212 -3.60 16.67 -23.96
N TYR A 213 -4.73 17.37 -23.76
CA TYR A 213 -5.88 17.27 -24.65
C TYR A 213 -5.59 17.81 -26.07
N GLU A 214 -4.80 18.88 -26.18
CA GLU A 214 -4.46 19.48 -27.47
C GLU A 214 -3.40 18.69 -28.25
N GLU A 215 -2.42 18.13 -27.54
CA GLU A 215 -1.26 17.47 -28.16
C GLU A 215 -1.46 15.97 -28.39
N ARG A 216 -2.36 15.32 -27.68
CA ARG A 216 -2.55 13.86 -27.71
C ARG A 216 -3.96 13.46 -28.11
N ALA A 217 -4.12 12.97 -29.34
CA ALA A 217 -5.41 12.51 -29.86
C ALA A 217 -6.01 11.32 -29.10
N ASP A 218 -5.19 10.48 -28.47
CA ASP A 218 -5.62 9.40 -27.61
C ASP A 218 -6.26 9.93 -26.31
N MET A 219 -5.74 11.00 -25.72
CA MET A 219 -6.30 11.67 -24.56
C MET A 219 -7.62 12.36 -24.89
N VAL A 220 -7.78 12.92 -26.09
CA VAL A 220 -9.07 13.44 -26.57
C VAL A 220 -10.14 12.35 -26.55
N SER A 221 -9.80 11.16 -27.01
CA SER A 221 -10.74 10.04 -27.02
C SER A 221 -11.09 9.53 -25.62
N LEU A 222 -10.14 9.57 -24.70
CA LEU A 222 -10.32 9.25 -23.28
C LEU A 222 -11.25 10.28 -22.62
N ALA A 223 -10.94 11.57 -22.73
CA ALA A 223 -11.74 12.65 -22.19
C ALA A 223 -13.19 12.60 -22.67
N LYS A 224 -13.42 12.32 -23.97
CA LYS A 224 -14.77 12.16 -24.52
C LYS A 224 -15.52 10.96 -23.95
N ARG A 225 -14.85 9.84 -23.66
CA ARG A 225 -15.48 8.68 -23.03
C ARG A 225 -15.88 8.99 -21.58
N MET A 226 -15.02 9.66 -20.84
CA MET A 226 -15.27 10.04 -19.46
C MET A 226 -16.40 11.06 -19.35
N TRP A 227 -16.38 12.11 -20.18
CA TRP A 227 -17.46 13.10 -20.25
C TRP A 227 -18.83 12.48 -20.55
N ARG A 228 -18.89 11.49 -21.44
CA ARG A 228 -20.16 10.79 -21.76
C ARG A 228 -20.66 9.96 -20.59
N ARG A 229 -19.78 9.34 -19.78
CA ARG A 229 -20.17 8.59 -18.59
C ARG A 229 -20.68 9.51 -17.49
N SER A 230 -19.99 10.62 -17.25
CA SER A 230 -20.43 11.64 -16.28
C SER A 230 -21.77 12.28 -16.66
N ALA A 231 -21.98 12.61 -17.92
CA ALA A 231 -23.22 13.20 -18.41
C ALA A 231 -24.42 12.25 -18.35
N SER A 232 -24.22 10.94 -18.51
CA SER A 232 -25.31 9.95 -18.41
C SER A 232 -25.83 9.74 -16.98
N GLY A 233 -25.01 10.03 -15.97
CA GLY A 233 -25.44 10.00 -14.55
C GLY A 233 -26.22 11.24 -14.11
N PHE A 234 -26.02 12.38 -14.78
CA PHE A 234 -26.63 13.65 -14.38
C PHE A 234 -28.08 13.85 -14.85
N TRP A 235 -28.52 13.07 -15.87
CA TRP A 235 -29.86 13.20 -16.46
C TRP A 235 -30.87 12.13 -16.02
N ASN A 236 -30.48 11.22 -15.10
CA ASN A 236 -31.33 10.15 -14.57
C ASN A 236 -31.68 10.30 -13.08
N SER A 237 -31.43 11.47 -12.49
CA SER A 237 -31.85 11.81 -11.10
C SER A 237 -32.97 12.84 -11.07
#